data_ca9817f29c05c2d06f7b0215eb597783
#
_entry.id   ca9817f29c05c2d06f7b0215eb597783
#
_cell.length_a   1.000
_cell.length_b   1.000
_cell.length_c   1.000
_cell.angle_alpha   90.00
_cell.angle_beta   90.00
_cell.angle_gamma   90.00
#
_symmetry.space_group_name_H-M   'P 1'
#
loop_
_entity.id
_entity.type
_entity.pdbx_description
1 polymer ?
#
loop_
_entity_poly.entity_id
_entity_poly.type
_entity_poly.pdbx_seq_one_letter_code
_entity_poly.pdbx_strand_id
1 'polypeptide(L)'
;MTVRTIALPGNLTMTIDEHGTPAEGTGSLVLHGGAGPRSVAGLANALTGNGYVVVPTHPGFDGTPRPGWVDSVADLATAYLDLIDALGLTEVSVYGSSIGGWIASEMAVRDNRRVLRELVLLGATGIEPTAPLEIADPAKIGPVRTGELAFHNPSLRLDPSTLTDQQRAVMLANQQVQALLAPGSFDPKLRGRLHRVGVPVLVLGGEQDGIVPLDYERDLADSFPSATFRAIPDAAHFPHIEQPEIVLAEIEKFRAGAGR
;
A
#
# COMPACT_ATOMS: atom_id res chain seq x y z
N MET A 1 -0.87 15.70 13.57
CA MET A 1 -0.51 15.46 12.17
C MET A 1 0.40 16.60 11.72
N THR A 2 1.58 16.28 11.24
CA THR A 2 2.58 17.23 10.74
C THR A 2 3.03 16.78 9.37
N VAL A 3 2.98 17.69 8.38
CA VAL A 3 3.52 17.43 7.04
C VAL A 3 4.94 17.97 6.98
N ARG A 4 5.88 17.16 6.55
CA ARG A 4 7.25 17.62 6.29
C ARG A 4 7.89 16.91 5.10
N THR A 5 8.99 17.45 4.66
CA THR A 5 9.78 16.94 3.55
C THR A 5 11.12 16.43 4.09
N ILE A 6 11.53 15.24 3.66
CA ILE A 6 12.78 14.60 4.03
C ILE A 6 13.66 14.49 2.78
N ALA A 7 14.89 14.96 2.88
CA ALA A 7 15.91 14.71 1.87
C ALA A 7 16.52 13.31 2.07
N LEU A 8 16.55 12.53 1.02
CA LEU A 8 17.06 11.17 0.98
C LEU A 8 18.22 11.06 -0.03
N PRO A 9 19.00 9.97 0.01
CA PRO A 9 20.02 9.72 -0.99
C PRO A 9 19.49 9.79 -2.43
N GLY A 10 20.36 10.00 -3.41
CA GLY A 10 20.00 10.04 -4.82
C GLY A 10 19.20 11.28 -5.25
N ASN A 11 19.32 12.41 -4.54
CA ASN A 11 18.56 13.65 -4.76
C ASN A 11 17.04 13.44 -4.69
N LEU A 12 16.59 12.46 -3.92
CA LEU A 12 15.20 12.24 -3.63
C LEU A 12 14.74 13.12 -2.47
N THR A 13 13.57 13.72 -2.64
CA THR A 13 12.86 14.45 -1.59
C THR A 13 11.51 13.81 -1.40
N MET A 14 11.19 13.38 -0.18
CA MET A 14 9.96 12.68 0.13
C MET A 14 9.09 13.50 1.07
N THR A 15 7.84 13.74 0.67
CA THR A 15 6.84 14.36 1.53
C THR A 15 6.19 13.28 2.38
N ILE A 16 6.10 13.52 3.68
CA ILE A 16 5.48 12.60 4.64
C ILE A 16 4.47 13.32 5.53
N ASP A 17 3.39 12.62 5.86
CA ASP A 17 2.48 12.98 6.95
C ASP A 17 2.86 12.16 8.17
N GLU A 18 3.11 12.84 9.30
CA GLU A 18 3.51 12.20 10.55
C GLU A 18 2.42 12.35 11.61
N HIS A 19 2.19 11.28 12.34
CA HIS A 19 1.27 11.21 13.46
C HIS A 19 1.95 10.58 14.69
N GLY A 20 1.74 11.14 15.86
CA GLY A 20 2.40 10.67 17.07
C GLY A 20 3.87 11.10 17.16
N THR A 21 4.60 10.49 18.07
CA THR A 21 6.04 10.77 18.31
C THR A 21 6.82 9.46 18.22
N PRO A 22 7.99 9.44 17.56
CA PRO A 22 8.84 8.26 17.55
C PRO A 22 9.19 7.85 18.99
N ALA A 23 8.94 6.59 19.32
CA ALA A 23 9.32 5.99 20.59
C ALA A 23 10.30 4.85 20.33
N GLU A 24 11.53 4.98 20.80
CA GLU A 24 12.55 3.91 20.79
C GLU A 24 12.78 3.25 19.40
N GLY A 25 12.66 4.02 18.31
CA GLY A 25 12.87 3.51 16.95
C GLY A 25 11.74 2.67 16.38
N THR A 26 10.59 2.58 17.05
CA THR A 26 9.43 1.83 16.55
C THR A 26 8.48 2.73 15.77
N GLY A 27 7.83 2.18 14.73
CA GLY A 27 6.85 2.93 13.95
C GLY A 27 6.04 2.11 12.98
N SER A 28 5.05 2.77 12.40
CA SER A 28 4.23 2.23 11.32
C SER A 28 4.43 3.05 10.06
N LEU A 29 4.65 2.38 8.93
CA LEU A 29 4.69 3.00 7.61
C LEU A 29 3.43 2.59 6.84
N VAL A 30 2.64 3.57 6.39
CA VAL A 30 1.37 3.31 5.69
C VAL A 30 1.50 3.78 4.25
N LEU A 31 1.56 2.82 3.32
CA LEU A 31 1.80 3.03 1.90
C LEU A 31 0.48 3.01 1.12
N HIS A 32 0.21 4.11 0.44
CA HIS A 32 -1.01 4.25 -0.35
C HIS A 32 -0.95 3.50 -1.69
N GLY A 33 -2.11 3.33 -2.31
CA GLY A 33 -2.25 2.85 -3.68
C GLY A 33 -2.35 3.98 -4.70
N GLY A 34 -2.86 3.66 -5.88
CA GLY A 34 -3.05 4.63 -6.97
C GLY A 34 -4.00 5.78 -6.65
N ALA A 35 -4.85 5.64 -5.63
CA ALA A 35 -5.77 6.68 -5.17
C ALA A 35 -5.08 7.80 -4.36
N GLY A 36 -3.77 7.69 -4.09
CA GLY A 36 -2.99 8.69 -3.38
C GLY A 36 -3.09 8.60 -1.85
N PRO A 37 -2.32 9.44 -1.10
CA PRO A 37 -2.13 9.30 0.34
C PRO A 37 -3.42 9.48 1.16
N ARG A 38 -4.40 10.22 0.66
CA ARG A 38 -5.68 10.41 1.36
C ARG A 38 -6.48 9.11 1.49
N SER A 39 -6.28 8.14 0.60
CA SER A 39 -7.00 6.85 0.65
C SER A 39 -6.65 6.02 1.88
N VAL A 40 -5.50 6.26 2.51
CA VAL A 40 -5.05 5.55 3.69
C VAL A 40 -5.08 6.38 4.98
N ALA A 41 -5.56 7.64 4.90
CA ALA A 41 -5.56 8.55 6.06
C ALA A 41 -6.41 8.03 7.24
N GLY A 42 -7.54 7.39 6.97
CA GLY A 42 -8.39 6.77 7.99
C GLY A 42 -7.65 5.65 8.74
N LEU A 43 -6.99 4.77 8.01
CA LEU A 43 -6.16 3.70 8.57
C LEU A 43 -5.01 4.27 9.39
N ALA A 44 -4.27 5.25 8.85
CA ALA A 44 -3.17 5.90 9.55
C ALA A 44 -3.62 6.52 10.88
N ASN A 45 -4.75 7.23 10.88
CA ASN A 45 -5.32 7.81 12.10
C ASN A 45 -5.69 6.73 13.14
N ALA A 46 -6.27 5.62 12.71
CA ALA A 46 -6.64 4.53 13.61
C ALA A 46 -5.41 3.86 14.24
N LEU A 47 -4.29 3.80 13.52
CA LEU A 47 -3.04 3.23 14.00
C LEU A 47 -2.28 4.11 15.00
N THR A 48 -2.62 5.39 15.16
CA THR A 48 -1.93 6.32 16.07
C THR A 48 -1.99 5.91 17.54
N GLY A 49 -3.02 5.16 17.94
CA GLY A 49 -3.11 4.57 19.27
C GLY A 49 -1.97 3.59 19.59
N ASN A 50 -1.28 3.08 18.56
CA ASN A 50 -0.17 2.14 18.68
C ASN A 50 1.22 2.79 18.51
N GLY A 51 1.29 4.13 18.45
CA GLY A 51 2.57 4.86 18.40
C GLY A 51 2.74 5.77 17.18
N TYR A 52 3.98 5.86 16.69
CA TYR A 52 4.35 6.71 15.58
C TYR A 52 3.93 6.14 14.22
N VAL A 53 3.25 6.94 13.41
CA VAL A 53 2.76 6.56 12.08
C VAL A 53 3.24 7.54 11.03
N VAL A 54 3.78 7.04 9.94
CA VAL A 54 4.26 7.80 8.79
C VAL A 54 3.50 7.40 7.53
N VAL A 55 2.94 8.39 6.85
CA VAL A 55 2.28 8.22 5.55
C VAL A 55 3.07 9.01 4.50
N PRO A 56 3.96 8.37 3.75
CA PRO A 56 4.67 9.06 2.67
C PRO A 56 3.75 9.21 1.45
N THR A 57 3.89 10.34 0.75
CA THR A 57 3.40 10.50 -0.62
C THR A 57 4.42 9.88 -1.56
N HIS A 58 4.02 8.92 -2.39
CA HIS A 58 4.93 8.32 -3.38
C HIS A 58 5.52 9.39 -4.30
N PRO A 59 6.84 9.37 -4.57
CA PRO A 59 7.47 10.29 -5.50
C PRO A 59 6.73 10.38 -6.85
N GLY A 60 6.37 11.60 -7.24
CA GLY A 60 5.57 11.89 -8.43
C GLY A 60 4.05 11.97 -8.19
N PHE A 61 3.53 11.40 -7.11
CA PHE A 61 2.12 11.55 -6.76
C PHE A 61 1.83 12.92 -6.14
N ASP A 62 0.62 13.41 -6.37
CA ASP A 62 0.12 14.71 -5.89
C ASP A 62 1.06 15.89 -6.20
N GLY A 63 1.79 15.81 -7.33
CA GLY A 63 2.72 16.83 -7.79
C GLY A 63 4.06 16.85 -7.03
N THR A 64 4.36 15.87 -6.20
CA THR A 64 5.66 15.77 -5.53
C THR A 64 6.80 15.49 -6.52
N PRO A 65 8.03 15.93 -6.23
CA PRO A 65 9.19 15.65 -7.08
C PRO A 65 9.45 14.15 -7.21
N ARG A 66 9.87 13.71 -8.39
CA ARG A 66 10.35 12.35 -8.66
C ARG A 66 11.64 12.41 -9.48
N PRO A 67 12.80 12.00 -8.95
CA PRO A 67 14.02 11.90 -9.72
C PRO A 67 13.93 10.77 -10.75
N GLY A 68 14.64 10.92 -11.85
CA GLY A 68 14.50 10.02 -13.02
C GLY A 68 14.86 8.55 -12.75
N TRP A 69 15.65 8.28 -11.70
CA TRP A 69 16.02 6.93 -11.32
C TRP A 69 14.92 6.17 -10.53
N VAL A 70 13.92 6.87 -10.00
CA VAL A 70 12.74 6.24 -9.37
C VAL A 70 11.73 5.96 -10.48
N ASP A 71 11.83 4.84 -11.15
CA ASP A 71 10.98 4.47 -12.28
C ASP A 71 10.31 3.09 -12.14
N SER A 72 10.43 2.46 -10.96
CA SER A 72 9.86 1.16 -10.66
C SER A 72 9.41 1.05 -9.19
N VAL A 73 8.56 0.05 -8.89
CA VAL A 73 8.21 -0.32 -7.52
C VAL A 73 9.45 -0.77 -6.73
N ALA A 74 10.42 -1.38 -7.39
CA ALA A 74 11.67 -1.80 -6.77
C ALA A 74 12.51 -0.61 -6.27
N ASP A 75 12.50 0.50 -7.00
CA ASP A 75 13.19 1.75 -6.59
C ASP A 75 12.43 2.43 -5.45
N LEU A 76 11.09 2.44 -5.50
CA LEU A 76 10.28 2.92 -4.38
C LEU A 76 10.57 2.14 -3.11
N ALA A 77 10.66 0.81 -3.19
CA ALA A 77 11.00 -0.03 -2.04
C ALA A 77 12.36 0.33 -1.43
N THR A 78 13.36 0.60 -2.29
CA THR A 78 14.68 1.07 -1.86
C THR A 78 14.58 2.44 -1.18
N ALA A 79 13.86 3.39 -1.79
CA ALA A 79 13.65 4.72 -1.23
C ALA A 79 12.94 4.70 0.13
N TYR A 80 12.01 3.76 0.35
CA TYR A 80 11.35 3.63 1.65
C TYR A 80 12.22 2.99 2.72
N LEU A 81 13.12 2.08 2.36
CA LEU A 81 14.13 1.60 3.31
C LEU A 81 15.10 2.74 3.70
N ASP A 82 15.48 3.60 2.76
CA ASP A 82 16.26 4.82 3.06
C ASP A 82 15.46 5.81 3.93
N LEU A 83 14.15 5.93 3.73
CA LEU A 83 13.28 6.74 4.60
C LEU A 83 13.25 6.21 6.03
N ILE A 84 13.12 4.90 6.22
CA ILE A 84 13.17 4.24 7.53
C ILE A 84 14.48 4.58 8.23
N ASP A 85 15.61 4.51 7.53
CA ASP A 85 16.93 4.90 8.06
C ASP A 85 17.00 6.38 8.44
N ALA A 86 16.52 7.26 7.56
CA ALA A 86 16.53 8.71 7.80
C ALA A 86 15.66 9.12 9.00
N LEU A 87 14.63 8.32 9.30
CA LEU A 87 13.76 8.49 10.48
C LEU A 87 14.33 7.83 11.74
N GLY A 88 15.42 7.06 11.64
CA GLY A 88 16.02 6.34 12.77
C GLY A 88 15.14 5.21 13.29
N LEU A 89 14.27 4.62 12.43
CA LEU A 89 13.41 3.54 12.81
C LEU A 89 14.13 2.19 12.66
N THR A 90 13.89 1.28 13.62
CA THR A 90 14.54 -0.03 13.71
C THR A 90 13.55 -1.19 13.78
N GLU A 91 12.28 -0.90 14.13
CA GLU A 91 11.17 -1.87 14.15
C GLU A 91 9.94 -1.25 13.50
N VAL A 92 9.67 -1.62 12.25
CA VAL A 92 8.62 -0.99 11.43
C VAL A 92 7.56 -2.00 11.00
N SER A 93 6.31 -1.72 11.35
CA SER A 93 5.14 -2.37 10.75
C SER A 93 4.77 -1.67 9.46
N VAL A 94 4.68 -2.38 8.34
CA VAL A 94 4.34 -1.78 7.05
C VAL A 94 2.94 -2.19 6.63
N TYR A 95 2.10 -1.19 6.35
CA TYR A 95 0.75 -1.34 5.83
C TYR A 95 0.73 -0.86 4.39
N GLY A 96 0.31 -1.70 3.47
CA GLY A 96 0.29 -1.34 2.05
C GLY A 96 -1.05 -1.61 1.40
N SER A 97 -1.64 -0.58 0.79
CA SER A 97 -2.88 -0.70 0.01
C SER A 97 -2.57 -0.78 -1.48
N SER A 98 -3.13 -1.77 -2.19
CA SER A 98 -2.97 -1.92 -3.64
C SER A 98 -1.49 -2.00 -4.05
N ILE A 99 -0.99 -1.09 -4.90
CA ILE A 99 0.45 -0.99 -5.23
C ILE A 99 1.32 -0.71 -4.00
N GLY A 100 0.78 -0.09 -2.94
CA GLY A 100 1.48 0.06 -1.66
C GLY A 100 1.80 -1.30 -1.02
N GLY A 101 0.94 -2.30 -1.21
CA GLY A 101 1.20 -3.68 -0.80
C GLY A 101 2.31 -4.35 -1.61
N TRP A 102 2.37 -4.07 -2.91
CA TRP A 102 3.50 -4.51 -3.74
C TRP A 102 4.82 -3.85 -3.28
N ILE A 103 4.80 -2.54 -3.03
CA ILE A 103 5.98 -1.83 -2.50
C ILE A 103 6.42 -2.46 -1.17
N ALA A 104 5.49 -2.71 -0.24
CA ALA A 104 5.79 -3.35 1.05
C ALA A 104 6.43 -4.74 0.87
N SER A 105 5.93 -5.53 -0.07
CA SER A 105 6.48 -6.84 -0.41
C SER A 105 7.91 -6.74 -0.97
N GLU A 106 8.17 -5.77 -1.84
CA GLU A 106 9.51 -5.50 -2.38
C GLU A 106 10.48 -4.96 -1.33
N MET A 107 10.00 -4.15 -0.38
CA MET A 107 10.79 -3.73 0.79
C MET A 107 11.23 -4.95 1.60
N ALA A 108 10.30 -5.86 1.92
CA ALA A 108 10.61 -7.04 2.72
C ALA A 108 11.59 -8.00 2.01
N VAL A 109 11.52 -8.14 0.68
CA VAL A 109 12.51 -8.89 -0.11
C VAL A 109 13.91 -8.28 0.01
N ARG A 110 14.02 -6.95 0.19
CA ARG A 110 15.28 -6.17 0.26
C ARG A 110 15.73 -5.86 1.68
N ASP A 111 14.94 -6.17 2.68
CA ASP A 111 15.25 -5.84 4.08
C ASP A 111 16.40 -6.69 4.62
N ASN A 112 17.62 -6.30 4.25
CA ASN A 112 18.84 -6.95 4.72
C ASN A 112 19.21 -6.55 6.17
N ARG A 113 18.62 -5.45 6.68
CA ARG A 113 18.87 -4.95 8.04
C ARG A 113 17.89 -5.52 9.06
N ARG A 114 16.82 -6.18 8.59
CA ARG A 114 15.74 -6.73 9.41
C ARG A 114 15.05 -5.69 10.29
N VAL A 115 14.78 -4.53 9.68
CA VAL A 115 14.05 -3.43 10.33
C VAL A 115 12.55 -3.60 10.24
N LEU A 116 12.06 -4.44 9.33
CA LEU A 116 10.64 -4.71 9.21
C LEU A 116 10.21 -5.75 10.25
N ARG A 117 9.08 -5.49 10.90
CA ARG A 117 8.50 -6.33 11.93
C ARG A 117 7.37 -7.21 11.39
N GLU A 118 6.53 -6.65 10.55
CA GLU A 118 5.36 -7.31 9.95
C GLU A 118 4.91 -6.56 8.70
N LEU A 119 4.18 -7.25 7.84
CA LEU A 119 3.46 -6.64 6.72
C LEU A 119 1.95 -6.83 6.88
N VAL A 120 1.18 -5.80 6.57
CA VAL A 120 -0.29 -5.86 6.40
C VAL A 120 -0.62 -5.35 5.00
N LEU A 121 -1.13 -6.22 4.16
CA LEU A 121 -1.40 -5.98 2.74
C LEU A 121 -2.92 -5.91 2.53
N LEU A 122 -3.42 -4.85 1.90
CA LEU A 122 -4.84 -4.56 1.75
C LEU A 122 -5.16 -4.34 0.26
N GLY A 123 -5.95 -5.21 -0.35
CA GLY A 123 -6.24 -5.15 -1.79
C GLY A 123 -4.96 -5.18 -2.62
N ALA A 124 -3.94 -5.94 -2.20
CA ALA A 124 -2.57 -5.79 -2.68
C ALA A 124 -2.35 -6.42 -4.05
N THR A 125 -1.54 -5.75 -4.87
CA THR A 125 -1.01 -6.27 -6.14
C THR A 125 0.44 -6.71 -5.99
N GLY A 126 1.09 -7.13 -7.08
CA GLY A 126 2.54 -7.32 -7.14
C GLY A 126 3.02 -8.60 -7.80
N ILE A 127 2.37 -9.75 -7.59
CA ILE A 127 2.71 -11.00 -8.30
C ILE A 127 1.97 -11.09 -9.64
N GLU A 128 2.53 -11.81 -10.59
CA GLU A 128 1.84 -12.09 -11.85
C GLU A 128 0.60 -12.93 -11.57
N PRO A 129 -0.60 -12.51 -12.05
CA PRO A 129 -1.82 -13.27 -11.84
C PRO A 129 -1.76 -14.62 -12.57
N THR A 130 -2.20 -15.67 -11.88
CA THR A 130 -2.33 -17.01 -12.47
C THR A 130 -3.65 -17.08 -13.25
N ALA A 131 -3.59 -17.42 -14.53
CA ALA A 131 -4.79 -17.53 -15.36
C ALA A 131 -5.85 -18.45 -14.74
N PRO A 132 -7.13 -18.11 -14.77
CA PRO A 132 -7.76 -17.03 -15.54
C PRO A 132 -7.90 -15.69 -14.80
N LEU A 133 -7.20 -15.50 -13.68
CA LEU A 133 -7.29 -14.27 -12.88
C LEU A 133 -6.67 -13.09 -13.62
N GLU A 134 -7.29 -11.93 -13.52
CA GLU A 134 -6.81 -10.67 -14.10
C GLU A 134 -6.98 -9.54 -13.08
N ILE A 135 -6.01 -8.63 -13.01
CA ILE A 135 -6.11 -7.37 -12.27
C ILE A 135 -6.72 -6.33 -13.20
N ALA A 136 -7.79 -5.68 -12.77
CA ALA A 136 -8.39 -4.61 -13.57
C ALA A 136 -7.46 -3.41 -13.67
N ASP A 137 -7.30 -2.86 -14.88
CA ASP A 137 -6.47 -1.69 -15.13
C ASP A 137 -7.34 -0.41 -15.12
N PRO A 138 -7.26 0.44 -14.08
CA PRO A 138 -8.07 1.65 -13.97
C PRO A 138 -7.90 2.61 -15.16
N ALA A 139 -6.72 2.63 -15.79
CA ALA A 139 -6.46 3.49 -16.94
C ALA A 139 -7.24 3.05 -18.19
N LYS A 140 -7.53 1.74 -18.31
CA LYS A 140 -8.28 1.19 -19.43
C LYS A 140 -9.79 1.26 -19.24
N ILE A 141 -10.27 1.02 -18.01
CA ILE A 141 -11.70 0.93 -17.71
C ILE A 141 -12.35 2.28 -17.39
N GLY A 142 -11.55 3.29 -17.07
CA GLY A 142 -11.99 4.65 -16.75
C GLY A 142 -12.54 4.82 -15.33
N PRO A 143 -12.74 6.08 -14.89
CA PRO A 143 -12.97 6.39 -13.46
C PRO A 143 -14.32 5.87 -12.92
N VAL A 144 -15.39 5.90 -13.72
CA VAL A 144 -16.71 5.40 -13.29
C VAL A 144 -16.65 3.90 -13.03
N ARG A 145 -16.14 3.14 -14.01
CA ARG A 145 -16.03 1.68 -13.87
C ARG A 145 -15.05 1.29 -12.78
N THR A 146 -13.96 2.03 -12.62
CA THR A 146 -13.03 1.85 -11.49
C THR A 146 -13.76 2.01 -10.15
N GLY A 147 -14.57 3.05 -9.99
CA GLY A 147 -15.36 3.25 -8.78
C GLY A 147 -16.36 2.11 -8.48
N GLU A 148 -17.01 1.58 -9.54
CA GLU A 148 -17.92 0.43 -9.39
C GLU A 148 -17.21 -0.83 -8.91
N LEU A 149 -16.01 -1.09 -9.40
CA LEU A 149 -15.21 -2.26 -9.04
C LEU A 149 -14.47 -2.10 -7.72
N ALA A 150 -14.09 -0.87 -7.37
CA ALA A 150 -13.27 -0.58 -6.19
C ALA A 150 -14.09 -0.39 -4.91
N PHE A 151 -15.39 -0.12 -4.99
CA PHE A 151 -16.27 0.08 -3.83
C PHE A 151 -17.53 -0.77 -3.91
N HIS A 152 -17.72 -1.61 -2.92
CA HIS A 152 -18.96 -2.33 -2.68
C HIS A 152 -20.10 -1.36 -2.36
N ASN A 153 -19.86 -0.43 -1.42
CA ASN A 153 -20.81 0.61 -1.05
C ASN A 153 -20.85 1.74 -2.09
N PRO A 154 -21.97 1.91 -2.84
CA PRO A 154 -22.08 2.94 -3.88
C PRO A 154 -21.91 4.37 -3.36
N SER A 155 -22.20 4.64 -2.07
CA SER A 155 -22.10 5.99 -1.49
C SER A 155 -20.66 6.48 -1.32
N LEU A 156 -19.67 5.57 -1.37
CA LEU A 156 -18.24 5.88 -1.29
C LEU A 156 -17.61 6.08 -2.67
N ARG A 157 -18.35 5.84 -3.74
CA ARG A 157 -17.86 6.01 -5.11
C ARG A 157 -17.73 7.49 -5.43
N LEU A 158 -16.57 7.85 -5.93
CA LEU A 158 -16.35 9.21 -6.40
C LEU A 158 -17.21 9.47 -7.66
N ASP A 159 -17.99 10.56 -7.63
CA ASP A 159 -18.62 11.07 -8.84
C ASP A 159 -17.63 11.98 -9.59
N PRO A 160 -17.10 11.56 -10.75
CA PRO A 160 -16.14 12.37 -11.49
C PRO A 160 -16.68 13.73 -11.95
N SER A 161 -18.00 13.90 -12.02
CA SER A 161 -18.63 15.16 -12.41
C SER A 161 -18.48 16.26 -11.35
N THR A 162 -18.29 15.86 -10.08
CA THR A 162 -18.12 16.79 -8.94
C THR A 162 -16.69 17.29 -8.78
N LEU A 163 -15.73 16.69 -9.49
CA LEU A 163 -14.33 17.09 -9.42
C LEU A 163 -14.08 18.44 -10.07
N THR A 164 -13.27 19.27 -9.42
CA THR A 164 -12.69 20.46 -10.06
C THR A 164 -11.67 20.06 -11.12
N ASP A 165 -11.34 20.99 -12.03
CA ASP A 165 -10.33 20.76 -13.08
C ASP A 165 -8.96 20.42 -12.46
N GLN A 166 -8.61 21.06 -11.35
CA GLN A 166 -7.37 20.78 -10.61
C GLN A 166 -7.36 19.35 -10.05
N GLN A 167 -8.46 18.90 -9.44
CA GLN A 167 -8.56 17.53 -8.91
C GLN A 167 -8.48 16.48 -10.02
N ARG A 168 -9.14 16.74 -11.17
CA ARG A 168 -9.02 15.88 -12.36
C ARG A 168 -7.58 15.82 -12.88
N ALA A 169 -6.89 16.96 -12.95
CA ALA A 169 -5.50 17.00 -13.39
C ALA A 169 -4.57 16.21 -12.47
N VAL A 170 -4.73 16.34 -11.14
CA VAL A 170 -3.96 15.58 -10.15
C VAL A 170 -4.24 14.08 -10.30
N MET A 171 -5.50 13.67 -10.40
CA MET A 171 -5.87 12.27 -10.58
C MET A 171 -5.25 11.67 -11.85
N LEU A 172 -5.29 12.39 -12.96
CA LEU A 172 -4.68 11.96 -14.22
C LEU A 172 -3.15 11.86 -14.10
N ALA A 173 -2.50 12.83 -13.45
CA ALA A 173 -1.06 12.80 -13.20
C ALA A 173 -0.67 11.60 -12.34
N ASN A 174 -1.41 11.32 -11.27
CA ASN A 174 -1.19 10.15 -10.41
C ASN A 174 -1.33 8.83 -11.20
N GLN A 175 -2.33 8.73 -12.09
CA GLN A 175 -2.48 7.55 -12.96
C GLN A 175 -1.29 7.37 -13.91
N GLN A 176 -0.75 8.46 -14.47
CA GLN A 176 0.43 8.40 -15.34
C GLN A 176 1.67 7.95 -14.56
N VAL A 177 1.86 8.45 -13.34
CA VAL A 177 2.94 8.03 -12.45
C VAL A 177 2.79 6.56 -12.06
N GLN A 178 1.59 6.12 -11.73
CA GLN A 178 1.33 4.71 -11.43
C GLN A 178 1.63 3.81 -12.62
N ALA A 179 1.19 4.18 -13.82
CA ALA A 179 1.44 3.40 -15.04
C ALA A 179 2.94 3.28 -15.36
N LEU A 180 3.73 4.30 -15.00
CA LEU A 180 5.18 4.27 -15.13
C LEU A 180 5.84 3.35 -14.10
N LEU A 181 5.48 3.53 -12.81
CA LEU A 181 6.13 2.84 -11.69
C LEU A 181 5.70 1.36 -11.57
N ALA A 182 4.46 1.07 -11.89
CA ALA A 182 3.82 -0.22 -11.69
C ALA A 182 3.09 -0.74 -12.96
N PRO A 183 3.79 -0.90 -14.09
CA PRO A 183 3.18 -1.33 -15.34
C PRO A 183 2.53 -2.70 -15.16
N GLY A 184 1.26 -2.82 -15.58
CA GLY A 184 0.49 -4.06 -15.46
C GLY A 184 0.12 -4.45 -14.03
N SER A 185 0.48 -3.65 -13.03
CA SER A 185 0.23 -3.90 -11.60
C SER A 185 0.90 -5.16 -11.03
N PHE A 186 1.92 -5.70 -11.67
CA PHE A 186 2.70 -6.83 -11.15
C PHE A 186 4.14 -6.87 -11.69
N ASP A 187 5.00 -7.62 -10.99
CA ASP A 187 6.32 -8.05 -11.47
C ASP A 187 6.32 -9.59 -11.59
N PRO A 188 6.55 -10.16 -12.79
CA PRO A 188 6.57 -11.61 -12.99
C PRO A 188 7.65 -12.33 -12.17
N LYS A 189 8.63 -11.59 -11.64
CA LYS A 189 9.71 -12.14 -10.83
C LYS A 189 9.46 -12.06 -9.32
N LEU A 190 8.46 -11.27 -8.87
CA LEU A 190 8.25 -11.05 -7.44
C LEU A 190 7.92 -12.36 -6.72
N ARG A 191 7.00 -13.17 -7.25
CA ARG A 191 6.63 -14.47 -6.66
C ARG A 191 7.86 -15.32 -6.32
N GLY A 192 8.81 -15.41 -7.22
CA GLY A 192 10.05 -16.18 -7.03
C GLY A 192 10.99 -15.61 -5.95
N ARG A 193 10.78 -14.37 -5.50
CA ARG A 193 11.61 -13.69 -4.48
C ARG A 193 10.95 -13.64 -3.11
N LEU A 194 9.64 -13.88 -3.00
CA LEU A 194 8.89 -13.78 -1.74
C LEU A 194 9.36 -14.79 -0.67
N HIS A 195 10.05 -15.87 -1.06
CA HIS A 195 10.70 -16.79 -0.11
C HIS A 195 11.72 -16.11 0.81
N ARG A 196 12.21 -14.90 0.47
CA ARG A 196 13.13 -14.10 1.30
C ARG A 196 12.44 -13.35 2.43
N VAL A 197 11.11 -13.22 2.38
CA VAL A 197 10.34 -12.48 3.39
C VAL A 197 10.30 -13.31 4.67
N GLY A 198 11.03 -12.84 5.68
CA GLY A 198 11.18 -13.53 6.96
C GLY A 198 10.26 -13.01 8.07
N VAL A 199 9.42 -12.01 7.77
CA VAL A 199 8.48 -11.42 8.73
C VAL A 199 7.07 -11.99 8.52
N PRO A 200 6.21 -12.00 9.55
CA PRO A 200 4.81 -12.35 9.40
C PRO A 200 4.08 -11.41 8.43
N VAL A 201 3.18 -11.97 7.63
CA VAL A 201 2.39 -11.23 6.64
C VAL A 201 0.90 -11.47 6.87
N LEU A 202 0.11 -10.39 6.91
CA LEU A 202 -1.36 -10.44 6.87
C LEU A 202 -1.83 -9.90 5.53
N VAL A 203 -2.62 -10.69 4.80
CA VAL A 203 -3.26 -10.26 3.55
C VAL A 203 -4.76 -10.15 3.79
N LEU A 204 -5.31 -8.97 3.53
CA LEU A 204 -6.72 -8.62 3.72
C LEU A 204 -7.34 -8.25 2.38
N GLY A 205 -8.22 -9.10 1.87
CA GLY A 205 -8.95 -8.90 0.62
C GLY A 205 -10.43 -8.64 0.85
N GLY A 206 -11.01 -7.69 0.12
CA GLY A 206 -12.46 -7.50 0.11
C GLY A 206 -13.16 -8.59 -0.70
N GLU A 207 -14.24 -9.17 -0.16
CA GLU A 207 -14.98 -10.24 -0.85
C GLU A 207 -15.55 -9.79 -2.21
N GLN A 208 -15.82 -8.50 -2.37
CA GLN A 208 -16.39 -7.91 -3.58
C GLN A 208 -15.37 -7.12 -4.39
N ASP A 209 -14.06 -7.33 -4.17
CA ASP A 209 -13.02 -6.62 -4.93
C ASP A 209 -13.06 -7.00 -6.42
N GLY A 210 -13.48 -6.03 -7.24
CA GLY A 210 -13.51 -6.16 -8.70
C GLY A 210 -12.25 -5.63 -9.39
N ILE A 211 -11.31 -5.04 -8.64
CA ILE A 211 -10.01 -4.57 -9.15
C ILE A 211 -8.98 -5.69 -9.02
N VAL A 212 -8.84 -6.24 -7.81
CA VAL A 212 -7.94 -7.36 -7.49
C VAL A 212 -8.80 -8.52 -7.00
N PRO A 213 -8.99 -9.58 -7.79
CA PRO A 213 -9.85 -10.68 -7.40
C PRO A 213 -9.40 -11.33 -6.08
N LEU A 214 -10.36 -11.71 -5.23
CA LEU A 214 -10.07 -12.30 -3.92
C LEU A 214 -9.17 -13.55 -4.00
N ASP A 215 -9.34 -14.36 -5.04
CA ASP A 215 -8.50 -15.55 -5.27
C ASP A 215 -7.06 -15.19 -5.64
N TYR A 216 -6.83 -14.03 -6.27
CA TYR A 216 -5.48 -13.51 -6.49
C TYR A 216 -4.81 -13.14 -5.16
N GLU A 217 -5.52 -12.50 -4.23
CA GLU A 217 -4.96 -12.14 -2.92
C GLU A 217 -4.68 -13.38 -2.06
N ARG A 218 -5.48 -14.43 -2.21
CA ARG A 218 -5.19 -15.74 -1.62
C ARG A 218 -3.91 -16.34 -2.22
N ASP A 219 -3.76 -16.32 -3.54
CA ASP A 219 -2.55 -16.76 -4.24
C ASP A 219 -1.31 -15.93 -3.85
N LEU A 220 -1.50 -14.61 -3.65
CA LEU A 220 -0.45 -13.74 -3.10
C LEU A 220 -0.04 -14.18 -1.68
N ALA A 221 -0.99 -14.42 -0.80
CA ALA A 221 -0.70 -14.90 0.57
C ALA A 221 0.03 -16.24 0.55
N ASP A 222 -0.40 -17.19 -0.26
CA ASP A 222 0.22 -18.52 -0.39
C ASP A 222 1.65 -18.45 -0.96
N SER A 223 2.02 -17.32 -1.58
CA SER A 223 3.37 -17.08 -2.12
C SER A 223 4.40 -16.67 -1.06
N PHE A 224 3.98 -16.30 0.16
CA PHE A 224 4.87 -15.98 1.27
C PHE A 224 5.14 -17.20 2.16
N PRO A 225 6.33 -17.30 2.78
CA PRO A 225 6.65 -18.39 3.71
C PRO A 225 5.75 -18.43 4.96
N SER A 226 5.29 -17.26 5.41
CA SER A 226 4.45 -17.11 6.61
C SER A 226 3.43 -16.01 6.41
N ALA A 227 2.29 -16.34 5.86
CA ALA A 227 1.19 -15.40 5.69
C ALA A 227 -0.13 -15.93 6.24
N THR A 228 -0.96 -14.99 6.65
CA THR A 228 -2.36 -15.22 7.02
C THR A 228 -3.22 -14.46 6.04
N PHE A 229 -4.16 -15.13 5.38
CA PHE A 229 -5.17 -14.50 4.54
C PHE A 229 -6.50 -14.35 5.29
N ARG A 230 -7.18 -13.20 5.09
CA ARG A 230 -8.55 -12.97 5.56
C ARG A 230 -9.36 -12.25 4.50
N ALA A 231 -10.54 -12.78 4.21
CA ALA A 231 -11.55 -12.10 3.42
C ALA A 231 -12.34 -11.13 4.32
N ILE A 232 -12.58 -9.93 3.84
CA ILE A 232 -13.34 -8.90 4.54
C ILE A 232 -14.71 -8.79 3.88
N PRO A 233 -15.80 -9.15 4.59
CA PRO A 233 -17.14 -9.10 4.04
C PRO A 233 -17.59 -7.65 3.79
N ASP A 234 -18.54 -7.47 2.86
CA ASP A 234 -19.13 -6.18 2.51
C ASP A 234 -18.10 -5.10 2.17
N ALA A 235 -16.99 -5.50 1.54
CA ALA A 235 -15.91 -4.62 1.10
C ALA A 235 -15.37 -5.04 -0.26
N ALA A 236 -14.93 -4.05 -1.04
CA ALA A 236 -14.21 -4.25 -2.29
C ALA A 236 -12.71 -3.90 -2.12
N HIS A 237 -12.12 -3.12 -3.04
CA HIS A 237 -10.69 -2.87 -3.12
C HIS A 237 -10.09 -2.08 -1.94
N PHE A 238 -10.94 -1.38 -1.20
CA PHE A 238 -10.52 -0.58 -0.05
C PHE A 238 -11.15 -1.07 1.26
N PRO A 239 -10.87 -2.32 1.72
CA PRO A 239 -11.50 -2.86 2.91
C PRO A 239 -11.28 -1.99 4.15
N HIS A 240 -10.16 -1.27 4.26
CA HIS A 240 -9.85 -0.33 5.34
C HIS A 240 -10.69 0.95 5.32
N ILE A 241 -11.37 1.25 4.20
CA ILE A 241 -12.33 2.37 4.09
C ILE A 241 -13.74 1.87 4.34
N GLU A 242 -14.11 0.71 3.79
CA GLU A 242 -15.47 0.20 3.84
C GLU A 242 -15.80 -0.53 5.15
N GLN A 243 -14.82 -1.25 5.72
CA GLN A 243 -14.97 -2.05 6.93
C GLN A 243 -13.81 -1.80 7.92
N PRO A 244 -13.56 -0.54 8.32
CA PRO A 244 -12.39 -0.18 9.13
C PRO A 244 -12.31 -0.94 10.45
N GLU A 245 -13.43 -1.17 11.14
CA GLU A 245 -13.47 -1.88 12.42
C GLU A 245 -13.08 -3.35 12.27
N ILE A 246 -13.56 -4.02 11.20
CA ILE A 246 -13.22 -5.41 10.92
C ILE A 246 -11.74 -5.52 10.57
N VAL A 247 -11.23 -4.62 9.72
CA VAL A 247 -9.81 -4.59 9.35
C VAL A 247 -8.92 -4.40 10.57
N LEU A 248 -9.24 -3.47 11.46
CA LEU A 248 -8.46 -3.24 12.68
C LEU A 248 -8.51 -4.46 13.62
N ALA A 249 -9.67 -5.09 13.78
CA ALA A 249 -9.81 -6.29 14.59
C ALA A 249 -8.99 -7.46 14.04
N GLU A 250 -8.90 -7.64 12.72
CA GLU A 250 -8.07 -8.68 12.09
C GLU A 250 -6.57 -8.37 12.26
N ILE A 251 -6.15 -7.10 12.19
CA ILE A 251 -4.77 -6.67 12.49
C ILE A 251 -4.41 -7.00 13.95
N GLU A 252 -5.28 -6.69 14.91
CA GLU A 252 -5.06 -6.99 16.33
C GLU A 252 -4.95 -8.49 16.58
N LYS A 253 -5.85 -9.29 16.01
CA LYS A 253 -5.79 -10.77 16.10
C LYS A 253 -4.50 -11.34 15.53
N PHE A 254 -4.07 -10.82 14.37
CA PHE A 254 -2.83 -11.22 13.72
C PHE A 254 -1.62 -10.96 14.64
N ARG A 255 -1.53 -9.78 15.23
CA ARG A 255 -0.45 -9.42 16.17
C ARG A 255 -0.45 -10.28 17.42
N ALA A 256 -1.63 -10.56 17.97
CA ALA A 256 -1.75 -11.46 19.13
C ALA A 256 -1.32 -12.91 18.81
N GLY A 257 -1.48 -13.35 17.56
CA GLY A 257 -1.05 -14.65 17.07
C GLY A 257 0.44 -14.73 16.75
N ALA A 258 1.04 -13.65 16.24
CA ALA A 258 2.46 -13.59 15.87
C ALA A 258 3.40 -13.50 17.08
N GLY A 259 2.90 -13.17 18.26
CA GLY A 259 3.64 -13.11 19.53
C GLY A 259 3.82 -14.44 20.24
N ARG A 260 3.45 -15.54 19.60
CA ARG A 260 3.63 -16.92 20.11
C ARG A 260 4.66 -17.66 19.24
#